data_932e549f21787fe82a23236d183a8e2a
#
_entry.id   932e549f21787fe82a23236d183a8e2a
#
_cell.length_a   1.000
_cell.length_b   1.000
_cell.length_c   1.000
_cell.angle_alpha   90.00
_cell.angle_beta   90.00
_cell.angle_gamma   90.00
#
_symmetry.space_group_name_H-M   'P 1'
#
loop_
_entity.id
_entity.type
_entity.pdbx_description
1 polymer ?
#
loop_
_entity_poly.entity_id
_entity_poly.type
_entity_poly.pdbx_seq_one_letter_code
_entity_poly.pdbx_strand_id
1 'polypeptide(L)'
;MAEPLAERMRPKSLDGYIGQQHLVGKNAVLRRMIESGRIASFILWGPPGVGKTTIAKIIANMTKADFITFSAVTSGIKEIKSVMEEAEKNRLFGGKTIVFVDEIHRFNKAQQDAFLPFVEKGSIILIGATTENPSFEINNALLSRCKVFVLNPLGPEAIVALLKKAIQDKRGFGDFKINISDEILEMIAVFSNGDARGALGTLEMV
;
A
#
# COMPACT_ATOMS: atom_id res chain seq x y z
N MET A 1 8.29 5.59 -22.11
CA MET A 1 9.24 5.42 -20.99
C MET A 1 9.01 4.05 -20.38
N ALA A 2 10.07 3.31 -20.03
CA ALA A 2 9.92 2.04 -19.32
C ALA A 2 9.32 2.28 -17.92
N GLU A 3 8.53 1.33 -17.45
CA GLU A 3 7.96 1.39 -16.10
C GLU A 3 9.08 1.43 -15.05
N PRO A 4 9.00 2.31 -14.02
CA PRO A 4 10.04 2.43 -12.99
C PRO A 4 10.34 1.10 -12.30
N LEU A 5 11.61 0.86 -11.95
CA LEU A 5 12.03 -0.38 -11.29
C LEU A 5 11.22 -0.70 -10.04
N ALA A 6 10.89 0.30 -9.23
CA ALA A 6 10.08 0.16 -8.03
C ALA A 6 8.66 -0.40 -8.32
N GLU A 7 8.06 -0.07 -9.47
CA GLU A 7 6.77 -0.61 -9.86
C GLU A 7 6.90 -2.02 -10.43
N ARG A 8 7.90 -2.25 -11.31
CA ARG A 8 8.21 -3.58 -11.87
C ARG A 8 8.50 -4.62 -10.78
N MET A 9 9.22 -4.22 -9.73
CA MET A 9 9.60 -5.07 -8.61
C MET A 9 8.51 -5.24 -7.55
N ARG A 10 7.36 -4.56 -7.70
CA ARG A 10 6.26 -4.65 -6.73
C ARG A 10 5.81 -6.11 -6.55
N PRO A 11 5.80 -6.64 -5.30
CA PRO A 11 5.33 -8.00 -5.04
C PRO A 11 3.83 -8.13 -5.28
N LYS A 12 3.43 -9.30 -5.79
CA LYS A 12 2.03 -9.64 -6.07
C LYS A 12 1.38 -10.49 -4.96
N SER A 13 2.19 -10.98 -4.01
CA SER A 13 1.75 -11.78 -2.87
C SER A 13 2.46 -11.38 -1.59
N LEU A 14 1.94 -11.80 -0.43
CA LEU A 14 2.55 -11.55 0.87
C LEU A 14 3.91 -12.23 1.03
N ASP A 15 4.14 -13.37 0.39
CA ASP A 15 5.41 -14.10 0.48
C ASP A 15 6.55 -13.38 -0.24
N GLY A 16 6.21 -12.57 -1.25
CA GLY A 16 7.18 -11.69 -1.92
C GLY A 16 7.39 -10.35 -1.23
N TYR A 17 6.60 -10.03 -0.21
CA TYR A 17 6.64 -8.75 0.48
C TYR A 17 7.78 -8.72 1.50
N ILE A 18 8.63 -7.72 1.42
CA ILE A 18 9.80 -7.57 2.28
C ILE A 18 9.49 -6.58 3.42
N GLY A 19 9.90 -6.94 4.64
CA GLY A 19 9.68 -6.13 5.83
C GLY A 19 8.29 -6.32 6.47
N GLN A 20 7.95 -5.47 7.43
CA GLN A 20 6.68 -5.42 8.17
C GLN A 20 6.25 -6.77 8.77
N GLN A 21 7.18 -7.56 9.29
CA GLN A 21 6.92 -8.90 9.82
C GLN A 21 5.86 -8.91 10.94
N HIS A 22 5.76 -7.84 11.71
CA HIS A 22 4.73 -7.66 12.76
C HIS A 22 3.31 -7.57 12.20
N LEU A 23 3.13 -7.18 10.93
CA LEU A 23 1.84 -7.08 10.25
C LEU A 23 1.54 -8.26 9.33
N VAL A 24 2.53 -8.68 8.53
CA VAL A 24 2.35 -9.65 7.43
C VAL A 24 3.15 -10.94 7.62
N GLY A 25 3.92 -11.06 8.70
CA GLY A 25 4.63 -12.29 9.07
C GLY A 25 3.68 -13.45 9.38
N LYS A 26 4.22 -14.63 9.60
CA LYS A 26 3.45 -15.83 9.96
C LYS A 26 2.58 -15.56 11.22
N ASN A 27 1.28 -15.80 11.13
CA ASN A 27 0.30 -15.55 12.20
C ASN A 27 0.08 -14.07 12.58
N ALA A 28 0.64 -13.12 11.85
CA ALA A 28 0.41 -11.71 12.10
C ALA A 28 -1.04 -11.28 11.76
N VAL A 29 -1.50 -10.22 12.43
CA VAL A 29 -2.92 -9.80 12.39
C VAL A 29 -3.40 -9.50 10.97
N LEU A 30 -2.63 -8.74 10.19
CA LEU A 30 -3.02 -8.36 8.83
C LEU A 30 -2.99 -9.58 7.90
N ARG A 31 -1.98 -10.45 8.01
CA ARG A 31 -1.93 -11.70 7.25
C ARG A 31 -3.15 -12.58 7.50
N ARG A 32 -3.50 -12.81 8.76
CA ARG A 32 -4.69 -13.62 9.11
C ARG A 32 -5.99 -13.01 8.57
N MET A 33 -6.11 -11.70 8.62
CA MET A 33 -7.27 -10.98 8.08
C MET A 33 -7.38 -11.19 6.56
N ILE A 34 -6.26 -11.13 5.85
CA ILE A 34 -6.20 -11.34 4.39
C ILE A 34 -6.53 -12.80 4.06
N GLU A 35 -5.87 -13.76 4.71
CA GLU A 35 -6.04 -15.20 4.45
C GLU A 35 -7.45 -15.70 4.80
N SER A 36 -8.09 -15.12 5.82
CA SER A 36 -9.49 -15.44 6.14
C SER A 36 -10.52 -14.85 5.18
N GLY A 37 -10.11 -13.94 4.29
CA GLY A 37 -11.01 -13.22 3.38
C GLY A 37 -11.97 -12.23 4.09
N ARG A 38 -11.82 -12.05 5.40
CA ARG A 38 -12.62 -11.12 6.23
C ARG A 38 -11.85 -9.82 6.45
N ILE A 39 -11.85 -8.98 5.43
CA ILE A 39 -11.10 -7.72 5.45
C ILE A 39 -12.03 -6.62 5.94
N ALA A 40 -11.68 -6.00 7.07
CA ALA A 40 -12.30 -4.78 7.55
C ALA A 40 -11.56 -3.57 6.96
N SER A 41 -12.20 -2.41 6.95
CA SER A 41 -11.55 -1.14 6.59
C SER A 41 -10.44 -0.78 7.58
N PHE A 42 -9.35 -0.20 7.08
CA PHE A 42 -8.20 0.17 7.89
C PHE A 42 -7.38 1.31 7.30
N ILE A 43 -6.54 1.89 8.14
CA ILE A 43 -5.57 2.93 7.79
C ILE A 43 -4.16 2.35 7.90
N LEU A 44 -3.35 2.55 6.88
CA LEU A 44 -1.93 2.27 6.88
C LEU A 44 -1.16 3.55 7.19
N TRP A 45 -0.55 3.62 8.34
CA TRP A 45 0.24 4.76 8.79
C TRP A 45 1.73 4.43 8.80
N GLY A 46 2.54 5.25 8.19
CA GLY A 46 4.00 5.09 8.18
C GLY A 46 4.68 5.96 7.13
N PRO A 47 6.01 6.04 7.16
CA PRO A 47 6.79 6.89 6.25
C PRO A 47 6.59 6.51 4.77
N PRO A 48 7.04 7.34 3.83
CA PRO A 48 6.98 7.02 2.41
C PRO A 48 7.83 5.78 2.09
N GLY A 49 7.50 5.09 1.00
CA GLY A 49 8.28 3.97 0.46
C GLY A 49 8.27 2.66 1.25
N VAL A 50 7.56 2.57 2.39
CA VAL A 50 7.53 1.35 3.24
C VAL A 50 6.55 0.27 2.78
N GLY A 51 5.84 0.49 1.66
CA GLY A 51 4.99 -0.54 1.05
C GLY A 51 3.48 -0.41 1.31
N LYS A 52 2.95 0.73 1.78
CA LYS A 52 1.50 0.95 2.01
C LYS A 52 0.64 0.58 0.79
N THR A 53 0.91 1.19 -0.35
CA THR A 53 0.19 0.90 -1.62
C THR A 53 0.37 -0.54 -2.08
N THR A 54 1.54 -1.13 -1.81
CA THR A 54 1.84 -2.53 -2.15
C THR A 54 0.96 -3.50 -1.38
N ILE A 55 0.79 -3.29 -0.06
CA ILE A 55 -0.12 -4.11 0.77
C ILE A 55 -1.55 -4.02 0.22
N ALA A 56 -2.05 -2.82 -0.09
CA ALA A 56 -3.39 -2.64 -0.62
C ALA A 56 -3.60 -3.40 -1.95
N LYS A 57 -2.65 -3.32 -2.88
CA LYS A 57 -2.70 -4.06 -4.16
C LYS A 57 -2.65 -5.59 -3.97
N ILE A 58 -1.81 -6.08 -3.04
CA ILE A 58 -1.76 -7.52 -2.71
C ILE A 58 -3.11 -8.01 -2.19
N ILE A 59 -3.73 -7.24 -1.30
CA ILE A 59 -5.05 -7.58 -0.74
C ILE A 59 -6.10 -7.67 -1.85
N ALA A 60 -6.14 -6.68 -2.74
CA ALA A 60 -7.08 -6.67 -3.86
C ALA A 60 -6.91 -7.90 -4.75
N ASN A 61 -5.67 -8.24 -5.10
CA ASN A 61 -5.36 -9.42 -5.91
C ASN A 61 -5.80 -10.73 -5.21
N MET A 62 -5.50 -10.88 -3.91
CA MET A 62 -5.84 -12.10 -3.16
C MET A 62 -7.34 -12.28 -2.96
N THR A 63 -8.10 -11.19 -2.89
CA THR A 63 -9.55 -11.22 -2.65
C THR A 63 -10.38 -11.16 -3.92
N LYS A 64 -9.76 -10.99 -5.08
CA LYS A 64 -10.42 -10.75 -6.38
C LYS A 64 -11.43 -9.60 -6.32
N ALA A 65 -11.13 -8.59 -5.50
CA ALA A 65 -11.95 -7.41 -5.36
C ALA A 65 -11.59 -6.37 -6.43
N ASP A 66 -12.58 -5.60 -6.85
CA ASP A 66 -12.32 -4.42 -7.66
C ASP A 66 -11.47 -3.43 -6.85
N PHE A 67 -10.42 -2.89 -7.48
CA PHE A 67 -9.47 -2.01 -6.81
C PHE A 67 -9.54 -0.61 -7.42
N ILE A 68 -10.05 0.33 -6.64
CA ILE A 68 -10.23 1.72 -7.03
C ILE A 68 -9.28 2.57 -6.21
N THR A 69 -8.53 3.45 -6.88
CA THR A 69 -7.57 4.33 -6.22
C THR A 69 -8.02 5.78 -6.35
N PHE A 70 -8.10 6.47 -5.22
CA PHE A 70 -8.24 7.92 -5.17
C PHE A 70 -6.92 8.57 -4.77
N SER A 71 -6.62 9.67 -5.45
CA SER A 71 -5.58 10.60 -5.03
C SER A 71 -6.25 11.80 -4.37
N ALA A 72 -5.85 12.12 -3.15
CA ALA A 72 -6.38 13.28 -2.44
C ALA A 72 -6.10 14.62 -3.14
N VAL A 73 -5.15 14.63 -4.07
CA VAL A 73 -4.79 15.84 -4.84
C VAL A 73 -5.76 16.12 -5.99
N THR A 74 -6.31 15.07 -6.61
CA THR A 74 -7.08 15.19 -7.86
C THR A 74 -8.54 14.82 -7.74
N SER A 75 -8.94 14.04 -6.74
CA SER A 75 -10.30 13.48 -6.66
C SER A 75 -11.28 14.42 -5.95
N GLY A 76 -12.30 14.85 -6.66
CA GLY A 76 -13.38 15.68 -6.14
C GLY A 76 -14.48 14.88 -5.44
N ILE A 77 -15.26 15.54 -4.58
CA ILE A 77 -16.35 14.90 -3.81
C ILE A 77 -17.44 14.26 -4.71
N LYS A 78 -17.69 14.82 -5.91
CA LYS A 78 -18.66 14.26 -6.87
C LYS A 78 -18.18 12.93 -7.43
N GLU A 79 -16.89 12.84 -7.77
CA GLU A 79 -16.25 11.62 -8.24
C GLU A 79 -16.29 10.54 -7.16
N ILE A 80 -15.91 10.88 -5.90
CA ILE A 80 -16.00 9.96 -4.77
C ILE A 80 -17.41 9.38 -4.66
N LYS A 81 -18.44 10.22 -4.65
CA LYS A 81 -19.84 9.77 -4.53
C LYS A 81 -20.25 8.84 -5.67
N SER A 82 -19.94 9.19 -6.92
CA SER A 82 -20.27 8.37 -8.08
C SER A 82 -19.66 6.96 -8.00
N VAL A 83 -18.37 6.88 -7.63
CA VAL A 83 -17.67 5.61 -7.46
C VAL A 83 -18.24 4.79 -6.28
N MET A 84 -18.63 5.47 -5.19
CA MET A 84 -19.28 4.80 -4.06
C MET A 84 -20.64 4.21 -4.42
N GLU A 85 -21.45 4.89 -5.23
CA GLU A 85 -22.72 4.38 -5.72
C GLU A 85 -22.53 3.17 -6.64
N GLU A 86 -21.48 3.16 -7.46
CA GLU A 86 -21.12 2.02 -8.29
C GLU A 86 -20.68 0.83 -7.45
N ALA A 87 -19.86 1.05 -6.44
CA ALA A 87 -19.47 0.02 -5.48
C ALA A 87 -20.66 -0.59 -4.74
N GLU A 88 -21.67 0.22 -4.39
CA GLU A 88 -22.92 -0.27 -3.78
C GLU A 88 -23.68 -1.18 -4.74
N LYS A 89 -23.78 -0.82 -6.03
CA LYS A 89 -24.37 -1.69 -7.05
C LYS A 89 -23.60 -3.00 -7.19
N ASN A 90 -22.28 -2.92 -7.28
CA ASN A 90 -21.41 -4.11 -7.36
C ASN A 90 -21.64 -5.07 -6.19
N ARG A 91 -21.77 -4.54 -4.97
CA ARG A 91 -22.07 -5.33 -3.76
C ARG A 91 -23.39 -6.10 -3.88
N LEU A 92 -24.42 -5.50 -4.47
CA LEU A 92 -25.72 -6.17 -4.66
C LEU A 92 -25.62 -7.40 -5.57
N PHE A 93 -24.64 -7.45 -6.45
CA PHE A 93 -24.32 -8.61 -7.29
C PHE A 93 -23.25 -9.55 -6.69
N GLY A 94 -22.91 -9.38 -5.40
CA GLY A 94 -21.93 -10.21 -4.71
C GLY A 94 -20.47 -9.82 -4.94
N GLY A 95 -20.21 -8.71 -5.63
CA GLY A 95 -18.86 -8.17 -5.83
C GLY A 95 -18.30 -7.53 -4.55
N LYS A 96 -16.98 -7.40 -4.50
CA LYS A 96 -16.26 -6.69 -3.43
C LYS A 96 -15.47 -5.55 -4.04
N THR A 97 -15.51 -4.38 -3.42
CA THR A 97 -14.78 -3.21 -3.88
C THR A 97 -13.84 -2.73 -2.78
N ILE A 98 -12.55 -2.68 -3.08
CA ILE A 98 -11.52 -2.05 -2.24
C ILE A 98 -11.27 -0.65 -2.77
N VAL A 99 -11.43 0.33 -1.91
CA VAL A 99 -11.14 1.72 -2.19
C VAL A 99 -9.85 2.09 -1.46
N PHE A 100 -8.80 2.33 -2.23
CA PHE A 100 -7.53 2.79 -1.72
C PHE A 100 -7.42 4.31 -1.86
N VAL A 101 -7.19 4.99 -0.73
CA VAL A 101 -7.00 6.44 -0.68
C VAL A 101 -5.58 6.73 -0.25
N ASP A 102 -4.74 7.16 -1.20
CA ASP A 102 -3.39 7.58 -0.90
C ASP A 102 -3.37 8.99 -0.31
N GLU A 103 -2.56 9.20 0.72
CA GLU A 103 -2.46 10.46 1.46
C GLU A 103 -3.83 10.96 1.96
N ILE A 104 -4.62 10.08 2.56
CA ILE A 104 -6.00 10.33 3.01
C ILE A 104 -6.13 11.56 3.92
N HIS A 105 -5.07 11.93 4.63
CA HIS A 105 -5.00 13.14 5.46
C HIS A 105 -5.19 14.44 4.67
N ARG A 106 -4.95 14.43 3.35
CA ARG A 106 -5.16 15.59 2.48
C ARG A 106 -6.61 15.78 2.07
N PHE A 107 -7.46 14.80 2.30
CA PHE A 107 -8.90 14.97 2.11
C PHE A 107 -9.48 15.85 3.21
N ASN A 108 -10.30 16.82 2.81
CA ASN A 108 -11.06 17.61 3.79
C ASN A 108 -12.13 16.74 4.48
N LYS A 109 -12.72 17.28 5.54
CA LYS A 109 -13.72 16.58 6.35
C LYS A 109 -14.90 16.06 5.51
N ALA A 110 -15.42 16.85 4.58
CA ALA A 110 -16.57 16.47 3.73
C ALA A 110 -16.21 15.31 2.79
N GLN A 111 -14.98 15.26 2.26
CA GLN A 111 -14.51 14.16 1.43
C GLN A 111 -14.32 12.88 2.27
N GLN A 112 -13.77 12.98 3.48
CA GLN A 112 -13.66 11.85 4.39
C GLN A 112 -15.03 11.33 4.84
N ASP A 113 -15.98 12.23 5.13
CA ASP A 113 -17.35 11.87 5.51
C ASP A 113 -18.11 11.16 4.39
N ALA A 114 -17.77 11.43 3.13
CA ALA A 114 -18.41 10.80 1.98
C ALA A 114 -18.22 9.27 1.93
N PHE A 115 -17.19 8.73 2.57
CA PHE A 115 -16.96 7.28 2.67
C PHE A 115 -17.79 6.60 3.76
N LEU A 116 -18.21 7.33 4.80
CA LEU A 116 -18.84 6.77 6.00
C LEU A 116 -20.05 5.85 5.71
N PRO A 117 -21.05 6.27 4.93
CA PRO A 117 -22.24 5.43 4.69
C PRO A 117 -21.89 4.10 4.02
N PHE A 118 -20.87 4.08 3.17
CA PHE A 118 -20.46 2.92 2.39
C PHE A 118 -19.53 1.97 3.19
N VAL A 119 -18.72 2.53 4.07
CA VAL A 119 -17.93 1.75 5.07
C VAL A 119 -18.85 1.07 6.07
N GLU A 120 -19.87 1.79 6.59
CA GLU A 120 -20.85 1.26 7.55
C GLU A 120 -21.70 0.14 6.97
N LYS A 121 -22.14 0.28 5.72
CA LYS A 121 -22.92 -0.74 5.01
C LYS A 121 -22.04 -1.93 4.55
N GLY A 122 -20.71 -1.80 4.58
CA GLY A 122 -19.81 -2.78 4.00
C GLY A 122 -19.85 -2.83 2.47
N SER A 123 -20.29 -1.75 1.82
CA SER A 123 -20.31 -1.64 0.35
C SER A 123 -18.91 -1.51 -0.21
N ILE A 124 -18.00 -0.98 0.59
CA ILE A 124 -16.58 -0.87 0.29
C ILE A 124 -15.74 -1.36 1.46
N ILE A 125 -14.52 -1.76 1.15
CA ILE A 125 -13.42 -1.90 2.09
C ILE A 125 -12.51 -0.70 1.87
N LEU A 126 -12.49 0.23 2.82
CA LEU A 126 -11.62 1.41 2.73
C LEU A 126 -10.22 1.07 3.25
N ILE A 127 -9.21 1.33 2.44
CA ILE A 127 -7.81 1.27 2.83
C ILE A 127 -7.23 2.68 2.64
N GLY A 128 -7.10 3.42 3.73
CA GLY A 128 -6.43 4.72 3.72
C GLY A 128 -4.92 4.55 3.93
N ALA A 129 -4.12 5.34 3.24
CA ALA A 129 -2.69 5.44 3.50
C ALA A 129 -2.33 6.87 3.90
N THR A 130 -1.45 7.02 4.88
CA THR A 130 -1.01 8.32 5.37
C THR A 130 0.41 8.27 5.92
N THR A 131 1.13 9.37 5.79
CA THR A 131 2.41 9.62 6.47
C THR A 131 2.22 10.36 7.79
N GLU A 132 1.07 11.01 7.97
CA GLU A 132 0.73 11.80 9.14
C GLU A 132 0.01 10.97 10.20
N ASN A 133 0.04 11.43 11.46
CA ASN A 133 -0.65 10.72 12.55
C ASN A 133 -2.18 10.75 12.34
N PRO A 134 -2.81 9.59 12.12
CA PRO A 134 -4.23 9.52 11.81
C PRO A 134 -5.14 10.07 12.90
N SER A 135 -4.70 10.11 14.15
CA SER A 135 -5.50 10.66 15.25
C SER A 135 -5.73 12.16 15.16
N PHE A 136 -4.89 12.88 14.41
CA PHE A 136 -5.03 14.33 14.21
C PHE A 136 -5.65 14.68 12.87
N GLU A 137 -5.42 13.84 11.85
CA GLU A 137 -5.69 14.20 10.46
C GLU A 137 -6.96 13.51 9.90
N ILE A 138 -7.36 12.39 10.49
CA ILE A 138 -8.55 11.66 10.05
C ILE A 138 -9.70 11.94 11.01
N ASN A 139 -10.89 12.21 10.45
CA ASN A 139 -12.05 12.48 11.30
C ASN A 139 -12.38 11.27 12.19
N ASN A 140 -12.82 11.55 13.40
CA ASN A 140 -13.10 10.54 14.42
C ASN A 140 -14.16 9.52 13.98
N ALA A 141 -15.15 9.95 13.20
CA ALA A 141 -16.20 9.08 12.71
C ALA A 141 -15.66 8.01 11.77
N LEU A 142 -14.74 8.38 10.87
CA LEU A 142 -14.08 7.43 9.98
C LEU A 142 -13.07 6.56 10.73
N LEU A 143 -12.27 7.17 11.61
CA LEU A 143 -11.24 6.48 12.38
C LEU A 143 -11.85 5.41 13.31
N SER A 144 -13.01 5.66 13.91
CA SER A 144 -13.69 4.69 14.76
C SER A 144 -14.18 3.42 14.04
N ARG A 145 -14.24 3.46 12.71
CA ARG A 145 -14.67 2.35 11.84
C ARG A 145 -13.50 1.65 11.14
N CYS A 146 -12.30 2.17 11.32
CA CYS A 146 -11.09 1.66 10.70
C CYS A 146 -10.12 1.15 11.78
N LYS A 147 -9.42 0.07 11.50
CA LYS A 147 -8.24 -0.31 12.28
C LYS A 147 -7.05 0.52 11.80
N VAL A 148 -6.10 0.82 12.67
CA VAL A 148 -4.85 1.48 12.28
C VAL A 148 -3.73 0.45 12.34
N PHE A 149 -2.99 0.31 11.24
CA PHE A 149 -1.77 -0.48 11.16
C PHE A 149 -0.58 0.42 10.93
N VAL A 150 0.41 0.32 11.80
CA VAL A 150 1.64 1.12 11.73
C VAL A 150 2.68 0.35 10.93
N LEU A 151 3.19 0.98 9.87
CA LEU A 151 4.31 0.48 9.09
C LEU A 151 5.59 1.17 9.52
N ASN A 152 6.60 0.39 9.83
CA ASN A 152 7.91 0.88 10.23
C ASN A 152 8.80 1.15 9.00
N PRO A 153 9.79 2.06 9.11
CA PRO A 153 10.88 2.13 8.13
C PRO A 153 11.50 0.77 7.90
N LEU A 154 11.90 0.48 6.67
CA LEU A 154 12.62 -0.77 6.38
C LEU A 154 14.05 -0.69 6.90
N GLY A 155 14.49 -1.73 7.59
CA GLY A 155 15.90 -1.82 8.00
C GLY A 155 16.84 -1.93 6.80
N PRO A 156 18.12 -1.51 6.95
CA PRO A 156 19.12 -1.62 5.87
C PRO A 156 19.22 -3.01 5.27
N GLU A 157 19.18 -4.05 6.09
CA GLU A 157 19.23 -5.46 5.64
C GLU A 157 18.04 -5.81 4.72
N ALA A 158 16.84 -5.33 5.04
CA ALA A 158 15.65 -5.54 4.21
C ALA A 158 15.77 -4.81 2.87
N ILE A 159 16.35 -3.61 2.87
CA ILE A 159 16.60 -2.85 1.64
C ILE A 159 17.67 -3.55 0.79
N VAL A 160 18.79 -3.99 1.38
CA VAL A 160 19.82 -4.75 0.66
C VAL A 160 19.23 -6.02 0.03
N ALA A 161 18.42 -6.76 0.77
CA ALA A 161 17.74 -7.94 0.23
C ALA A 161 16.82 -7.59 -0.96
N LEU A 162 16.12 -6.45 -0.90
CA LEU A 162 15.30 -5.94 -1.99
C LEU A 162 16.13 -5.58 -3.23
N LEU A 163 17.25 -4.88 -3.04
CA LEU A 163 18.17 -4.51 -4.12
C LEU A 163 18.79 -5.73 -4.80
N LYS A 164 19.28 -6.70 -4.02
CA LYS A 164 19.81 -7.98 -4.52
C LYS A 164 18.74 -8.74 -5.33
N LYS A 165 17.50 -8.76 -4.84
CA LYS A 165 16.38 -9.35 -5.57
C LYS A 165 16.11 -8.63 -6.89
N ALA A 166 16.18 -7.30 -6.92
CA ALA A 166 15.97 -6.52 -8.14
C ALA A 166 17.06 -6.77 -9.19
N ILE A 167 18.29 -7.02 -8.77
CA ILE A 167 19.40 -7.36 -9.65
C ILE A 167 19.20 -8.76 -10.27
N GLN A 168 18.63 -9.71 -9.54
CA GLN A 168 18.51 -11.11 -9.97
C GLN A 168 17.17 -11.41 -10.69
N ASP A 169 16.12 -10.65 -10.42
CA ASP A 169 14.78 -10.88 -10.96
C ASP A 169 14.68 -10.33 -12.40
N LYS A 170 14.12 -11.11 -13.33
CA LYS A 170 13.90 -10.68 -14.72
C LYS A 170 13.03 -9.43 -14.86
N ARG A 171 12.16 -9.17 -13.90
CA ARG A 171 11.39 -7.91 -13.83
C ARG A 171 12.25 -6.70 -13.52
N GLY A 172 13.41 -6.92 -12.89
CA GLY A 172 14.43 -5.91 -12.62
C GLY A 172 15.53 -5.93 -13.65
N PHE A 173 16.68 -6.42 -13.26
CA PHE A 173 17.89 -6.45 -14.04
C PHE A 173 18.42 -7.87 -14.33
N GLY A 174 17.63 -8.92 -14.06
CA GLY A 174 18.08 -10.31 -14.17
C GLY A 174 18.55 -10.74 -15.57
N ASP A 175 18.19 -10.01 -16.61
CA ASP A 175 18.69 -10.24 -17.97
C ASP A 175 19.98 -9.46 -18.30
N PHE A 176 20.49 -8.66 -17.34
CA PHE A 176 21.69 -7.86 -17.48
C PHE A 176 22.81 -8.38 -16.57
N LYS A 177 24.05 -8.28 -17.02
CA LYS A 177 25.22 -8.57 -16.19
C LYS A 177 25.60 -7.30 -15.42
N ILE A 178 25.09 -7.19 -14.19
CA ILE A 178 25.41 -6.08 -13.28
C ILE A 178 26.52 -6.53 -12.33
N ASN A 179 27.55 -5.69 -12.22
CA ASN A 179 28.62 -5.87 -11.26
C ASN A 179 28.61 -4.71 -10.25
N ILE A 180 28.00 -4.95 -9.09
CA ILE A 180 27.90 -3.99 -7.99
C ILE A 180 28.33 -4.69 -6.70
N SER A 181 29.14 -4.03 -5.88
CA SER A 181 29.63 -4.62 -4.65
C SER A 181 28.58 -4.52 -3.52
N ASP A 182 28.69 -5.40 -2.52
CA ASP A 182 27.80 -5.38 -1.36
C ASP A 182 27.90 -4.05 -0.59
N GLU A 183 29.09 -3.45 -0.51
CA GLU A 183 29.29 -2.15 0.14
C GLU A 183 28.45 -1.03 -0.52
N ILE A 184 28.34 -1.04 -1.85
CA ILE A 184 27.51 -0.06 -2.57
C ILE A 184 26.02 -0.30 -2.27
N LEU A 185 25.58 -1.56 -2.23
CA LEU A 185 24.20 -1.89 -1.88
C LEU A 185 23.86 -1.47 -0.44
N GLU A 186 24.79 -1.67 0.50
CA GLU A 186 24.65 -1.21 1.89
C GLU A 186 24.58 0.32 1.96
N MET A 187 25.42 1.00 1.19
CA MET A 187 25.41 2.47 1.10
C MET A 187 24.06 2.99 0.61
N ILE A 188 23.52 2.42 -0.49
CA ILE A 188 22.19 2.75 -1.01
C ILE A 188 21.13 2.50 0.08
N ALA A 189 21.21 1.38 0.78
CA ALA A 189 20.26 1.02 1.84
C ALA A 189 20.27 2.03 2.99
N VAL A 190 21.43 2.44 3.46
CA VAL A 190 21.58 3.43 4.54
C VAL A 190 21.04 4.80 4.10
N PHE A 191 21.42 5.27 2.92
CA PHE A 191 20.97 6.58 2.41
C PHE A 191 19.49 6.64 2.07
N SER A 192 18.86 5.50 1.76
CA SER A 192 17.41 5.44 1.52
C SER A 192 16.56 5.69 2.77
N ASN A 193 17.15 5.61 3.96
CA ASN A 193 16.46 5.81 5.24
C ASN A 193 15.13 5.01 5.36
N GLY A 194 15.15 3.76 4.89
CA GLY A 194 14.01 2.86 4.96
C GLY A 194 12.96 3.04 3.83
N ASP A 195 13.23 3.89 2.85
CA ASP A 195 12.39 4.07 1.65
C ASP A 195 12.82 3.11 0.53
N ALA A 196 12.05 2.02 0.35
CA ALA A 196 12.29 1.03 -0.71
C ALA A 196 12.16 1.62 -2.12
N ARG A 197 11.27 2.59 -2.33
CA ARG A 197 11.08 3.23 -3.62
C ARG A 197 12.30 4.06 -3.99
N GLY A 198 12.78 4.87 -3.03
CA GLY A 198 14.01 5.66 -3.19
C GLY A 198 15.22 4.77 -3.46
N ALA A 199 15.40 3.67 -2.71
CA ALA A 199 16.49 2.73 -2.90
C ALA A 199 16.49 2.09 -4.30
N LEU A 200 15.33 1.60 -4.77
CA LEU A 200 15.19 1.03 -6.11
C LEU A 200 15.40 2.07 -7.22
N GLY A 201 14.91 3.30 -7.00
CA GLY A 201 15.16 4.41 -7.93
C GLY A 201 16.64 4.77 -8.03
N THR A 202 17.37 4.75 -6.91
CA THR A 202 18.84 4.94 -6.92
C THR A 202 19.53 3.81 -7.67
N LEU A 203 19.14 2.55 -7.43
CA LEU A 203 19.70 1.42 -8.17
C LEU A 203 19.44 1.50 -9.69
N GLU A 204 18.34 2.11 -10.12
CA GLU A 204 17.97 2.25 -11.52
C GLU A 204 18.81 3.35 -12.23
N MET A 205 19.41 4.26 -11.46
CA MET A 205 20.20 5.38 -11.99
C MET A 205 21.71 5.09 -12.07
N VAL A 206 22.22 4.09 -11.36
CA VAL A 206 23.62 3.68 -11.32
C VAL A 206 23.88 2.45 -12.19
#